data_8a86cad02f6dfc68121311f4cb40b745
#
_entry.id   8a86cad02f6dfc68121311f4cb40b745
#
_cell.length_a   1.000
_cell.length_b   1.000
_cell.length_c   1.000
_cell.angle_alpha   90.00
_cell.angle_beta   90.00
_cell.angle_gamma   90.00
#
_symmetry.space_group_name_H-M   'P 1'
#
loop_
_entity.id
_entity.type
_entity.pdbx_description
1 polymer ?
#
loop_
_entity_poly.entity_id
_entity_poly.type
_entity_poly.pdbx_seq_one_letter_code
_entity_poly.pdbx_strand_id
1 'polypeptide(L)'
;MKDEQRIKEDIVGFATRCYERGLLVAGDGNLSVRVGENRLIATPSGVSKGWMTPDMMCVVDLAGNALEPSDYKVSSEWPMHRIIYENRPDIHAVCHAHPPHATAFSVAGLSLSKAILSEVVLTLGCVPLAAYGTPSTRELTDAIEPFLQFHDALLMANHGAVAYGTTIEQAFNKLETLEHTCKISFLARNLGNENTIPDRAIPKLFEIRERNGVMPFEARAGQACGIGERGAERRGDGETVTLTRAELEVLLAESAKLLM
;
A
#
# COMPACT_ATOMS: atom_id res chain seq x y z
N MET A 1 -9.55 9.76 -26.01
CA MET A 1 -9.28 10.27 -24.64
C MET A 1 -10.61 10.36 -23.93
N LYS A 2 -10.71 9.85 -22.68
CA LYS A 2 -11.87 10.16 -21.84
C LYS A 2 -11.88 11.68 -21.68
N ASP A 3 -13.06 12.27 -21.73
CA ASP A 3 -13.25 13.69 -21.40
C ASP A 3 -12.68 13.94 -19.98
N GLU A 4 -11.88 14.98 -19.79
CA GLU A 4 -11.27 15.32 -18.49
C GLU A 4 -12.34 15.52 -17.41
N GLN A 5 -13.49 16.05 -17.79
CA GLN A 5 -14.62 16.17 -16.89
C GLN A 5 -15.05 14.79 -16.34
N ARG A 6 -15.12 13.77 -17.18
CA ARG A 6 -15.40 12.41 -16.78
C ARG A 6 -14.33 11.84 -15.84
N ILE A 7 -13.07 12.18 -16.07
CA ILE A 7 -11.99 11.73 -15.18
C ILE A 7 -12.08 12.40 -13.80
N LYS A 8 -12.41 13.69 -13.75
CA LYS A 8 -12.68 14.43 -12.50
C LYS A 8 -13.84 13.77 -11.72
N GLU A 9 -14.93 13.41 -12.40
CA GLU A 9 -16.06 12.68 -11.82
C GLU A 9 -15.66 11.30 -11.30
N ASP A 10 -14.88 10.54 -12.09
CA ASP A 10 -14.37 9.23 -11.69
C ASP A 10 -13.49 9.36 -10.41
N ILE A 11 -12.57 10.33 -10.35
CA ILE A 11 -11.73 10.57 -9.15
C ILE A 11 -12.59 10.87 -7.93
N VAL A 12 -13.58 11.76 -8.04
CA VAL A 12 -14.53 12.08 -6.97
C VAL A 12 -15.29 10.85 -6.53
N GLY A 13 -15.81 10.06 -7.49
CA GLY A 13 -16.54 8.83 -7.19
C GLY A 13 -15.73 7.81 -6.40
N PHE A 14 -14.45 7.59 -6.78
CA PHE A 14 -13.57 6.67 -6.04
C PHE A 14 -13.11 7.25 -4.70
N ALA A 15 -12.86 8.54 -4.60
CA ALA A 15 -12.53 9.20 -3.34
C ALA A 15 -13.69 9.13 -2.34
N THR A 16 -14.92 9.36 -2.79
CA THR A 16 -16.14 9.19 -1.99
C THR A 16 -16.29 7.74 -1.52
N ARG A 17 -16.05 6.75 -2.39
CA ARG A 17 -16.04 5.32 -1.98
C ARG A 17 -15.00 5.04 -0.92
N CYS A 18 -13.78 5.57 -1.04
CA CYS A 18 -12.76 5.43 -0.01
C CYS A 18 -13.25 5.98 1.34
N TYR A 19 -13.89 7.15 1.33
CA TYR A 19 -14.44 7.78 2.54
C TYR A 19 -15.58 6.96 3.15
N GLU A 20 -16.57 6.56 2.35
CA GLU A 20 -17.73 5.78 2.81
C GLU A 20 -17.36 4.41 3.34
N ARG A 21 -16.30 3.79 2.81
CA ARG A 21 -15.76 2.51 3.29
C ARG A 21 -14.83 2.64 4.48
N GLY A 22 -14.58 3.87 4.97
CA GLY A 22 -13.68 4.11 6.09
C GLY A 22 -12.20 3.87 5.77
N LEU A 23 -11.81 3.94 4.49
CA LEU A 23 -10.40 3.85 4.07
C LEU A 23 -9.67 5.19 4.23
N LEU A 24 -10.42 6.26 4.37
CA LEU A 24 -9.97 7.64 4.57
C LEU A 24 -10.80 8.28 5.67
N VAL A 25 -10.21 9.24 6.38
CA VAL A 25 -10.90 10.10 7.33
C VAL A 25 -10.54 11.56 7.05
N ALA A 26 -11.48 12.47 7.35
CA ALA A 26 -11.26 13.92 7.22
C ALA A 26 -10.63 14.31 5.85
N GLY A 27 -9.51 15.00 5.86
CA GLY A 27 -8.76 15.44 4.68
C GLY A 27 -7.68 14.47 4.20
N ASP A 28 -7.53 13.32 4.84
CA ASP A 28 -6.46 12.37 4.58
C ASP A 28 -6.56 11.71 3.20
N GLY A 29 -5.42 11.17 2.75
CA GLY A 29 -5.31 10.47 1.49
C GLY A 29 -5.47 11.37 0.26
N ASN A 30 -5.14 10.83 -0.89
CA ASN A 30 -5.16 11.56 -2.16
C ASN A 30 -5.18 10.59 -3.34
N LEU A 31 -5.82 11.04 -4.43
CA LEU A 31 -5.96 10.30 -5.67
C LEU A 31 -5.49 11.18 -6.83
N SER A 32 -4.89 10.57 -7.85
CA SER A 32 -4.55 11.26 -9.09
C SER A 32 -4.66 10.37 -10.31
N VAL A 33 -4.83 11.00 -11.47
CA VAL A 33 -4.90 10.33 -12.78
C VAL A 33 -4.06 11.11 -13.79
N ARG A 34 -3.21 10.41 -14.54
CA ARG A 34 -2.47 10.92 -15.67
C ARG A 34 -3.37 10.96 -16.91
N VAL A 35 -3.56 12.13 -17.49
CA VAL A 35 -4.42 12.33 -18.68
C VAL A 35 -3.63 12.67 -19.93
N GLY A 36 -2.34 12.99 -19.79
CA GLY A 36 -1.42 13.28 -20.88
C GLY A 36 0.03 13.10 -20.44
N GLU A 37 0.98 13.37 -21.33
CA GLU A 37 2.41 13.18 -21.06
C GLU A 37 2.86 13.98 -19.83
N ASN A 38 2.48 15.26 -19.74
CA ASN A 38 2.79 16.14 -18.62
C ASN A 38 1.51 16.84 -18.10
N ARG A 39 0.41 16.10 -18.02
CA ARG A 39 -0.88 16.60 -17.54
C ARG A 39 -1.56 15.57 -16.66
N LEU A 40 -1.85 15.94 -15.42
CA LEU A 40 -2.42 15.09 -14.40
C LEU A 40 -3.57 15.81 -13.69
N ILE A 41 -4.55 15.04 -13.24
CA ILE A 41 -5.67 15.51 -12.42
C ILE A 41 -5.53 14.90 -11.05
N ALA A 42 -5.58 15.70 -10.00
CA ALA A 42 -5.36 15.26 -8.63
C ALA A 42 -6.33 15.88 -7.63
N THR A 43 -6.56 15.19 -6.53
CA THR A 43 -7.37 15.69 -5.43
C THR A 43 -6.69 16.87 -4.74
N PRO A 44 -7.47 17.86 -4.26
CA PRO A 44 -6.95 19.02 -3.54
C PRO A 44 -6.47 18.66 -2.13
N SER A 45 -5.56 19.48 -1.60
CA SER A 45 -5.12 19.45 -0.21
C SER A 45 -6.20 19.98 0.72
N GLY A 46 -6.32 19.37 1.91
CA GLY A 46 -7.15 19.88 3.00
C GLY A 46 -8.67 19.74 2.81
N VAL A 47 -9.11 19.08 1.75
CA VAL A 47 -10.53 18.84 1.47
C VAL A 47 -10.91 17.40 1.82
N SER A 48 -12.01 17.23 2.56
CA SER A 48 -12.56 15.91 2.87
C SER A 48 -12.98 15.19 1.59
N LYS A 49 -12.53 13.95 1.44
CA LYS A 49 -12.77 13.14 0.23
C LYS A 49 -14.24 12.74 0.04
N GLY A 50 -15.02 12.77 1.10
CA GLY A 50 -16.46 12.54 1.04
C GLY A 50 -17.30 13.73 0.55
N TRP A 51 -16.68 14.91 0.39
CA TRP A 51 -17.39 16.16 0.10
C TRP A 51 -16.84 16.89 -1.12
N MET A 52 -15.95 16.25 -1.87
CA MET A 52 -15.35 16.84 -3.06
C MET A 52 -16.33 16.87 -4.23
N THR A 53 -16.15 17.88 -5.07
CA THR A 53 -16.83 18.01 -6.35
C THR A 53 -15.80 18.07 -7.50
N PRO A 54 -16.18 17.77 -8.75
CA PRO A 54 -15.24 17.72 -9.88
C PRO A 54 -14.51 19.04 -10.14
N ASP A 55 -15.11 20.19 -9.82
CA ASP A 55 -14.53 21.52 -9.97
C ASP A 55 -13.42 21.83 -8.96
N MET A 56 -13.34 21.08 -7.86
CA MET A 56 -12.26 21.18 -6.88
C MET A 56 -10.96 20.48 -7.33
N MET A 57 -11.00 19.68 -8.38
CA MET A 57 -9.83 18.93 -8.85
C MET A 57 -8.74 19.84 -9.39
N CYS A 58 -7.51 19.61 -8.96
CA CYS A 58 -6.33 20.32 -9.44
C CYS A 58 -5.83 19.69 -10.74
N VAL A 59 -5.63 20.51 -11.77
CA VAL A 59 -4.95 20.10 -13.00
C VAL A 59 -3.52 20.61 -12.94
N VAL A 60 -2.56 19.67 -12.93
CA VAL A 60 -1.15 19.97 -12.69
C VAL A 60 -0.23 19.29 -13.70
N ASP A 61 0.99 19.82 -13.81
CA ASP A 61 2.09 19.11 -14.48
C ASP A 61 2.72 18.06 -13.55
N LEU A 62 3.65 17.27 -14.05
CA LEU A 62 4.32 16.24 -13.26
C LEU A 62 5.12 16.85 -12.09
N ALA A 63 5.59 18.09 -12.20
CA ALA A 63 6.26 18.79 -11.10
C ALA A 63 5.28 19.28 -10.01
N GLY A 64 3.96 19.24 -10.29
CA GLY A 64 2.92 19.73 -9.39
C GLY A 64 2.53 21.20 -9.58
N ASN A 65 3.02 21.85 -10.64
CA ASN A 65 2.63 23.22 -10.96
C ASN A 65 1.23 23.23 -11.57
N ALA A 66 0.40 24.19 -11.17
CA ALA A 66 -0.95 24.31 -11.71
C ALA A 66 -0.90 24.67 -13.20
N LEU A 67 -1.63 23.92 -14.01
CA LEU A 67 -1.82 24.15 -15.46
C LEU A 67 -3.11 24.93 -15.75
N GLU A 68 -4.00 25.03 -14.77
CA GLU A 68 -5.25 25.79 -14.84
C GLU A 68 -5.44 26.63 -13.57
N PRO A 69 -6.10 27.78 -13.66
CA PRO A 69 -6.49 28.55 -12.48
C PRO A 69 -7.34 27.71 -11.55
N SER A 70 -7.03 27.72 -10.25
CA SER A 70 -7.79 27.01 -9.22
C SER A 70 -7.63 27.71 -7.88
N ASP A 71 -8.68 27.74 -7.08
CA ASP A 71 -8.64 28.16 -5.68
C ASP A 71 -8.03 27.09 -4.77
N TYR A 72 -7.82 25.89 -5.30
CA TYR A 72 -7.31 24.73 -4.61
C TYR A 72 -5.83 24.48 -4.95
N LYS A 73 -5.10 23.91 -4.00
CA LYS A 73 -3.73 23.44 -4.20
C LYS A 73 -3.71 21.91 -4.23
N VAL A 74 -2.88 21.34 -5.08
CA VAL A 74 -2.65 19.90 -5.09
C VAL A 74 -2.17 19.41 -3.72
N SER A 75 -2.45 18.15 -3.37
CA SER A 75 -2.02 17.52 -2.12
C SER A 75 -0.54 17.78 -1.83
N SER A 76 -0.21 18.04 -0.56
CA SER A 76 1.18 18.15 -0.09
C SER A 76 1.98 16.85 -0.29
N GLU A 77 1.31 15.72 -0.50
CA GLU A 77 1.93 14.42 -0.81
C GLU A 77 2.12 14.18 -2.30
N TRP A 78 1.99 15.22 -3.13
CA TRP A 78 2.28 15.16 -4.56
C TRP A 78 3.65 14.54 -4.89
N PRO A 79 4.74 14.77 -4.12
CA PRO A 79 6.03 14.12 -4.38
C PRO A 79 5.95 12.58 -4.44
N MET A 80 5.09 11.95 -3.63
CA MET A 80 4.85 10.50 -3.69
C MET A 80 4.20 10.08 -5.00
N HIS A 81 3.17 10.79 -5.47
CA HIS A 81 2.54 10.50 -6.76
C HIS A 81 3.53 10.70 -7.91
N ARG A 82 4.28 11.79 -7.87
CA ARG A 82 5.28 12.15 -8.87
C ARG A 82 6.30 11.02 -9.05
N ILE A 83 6.95 10.55 -7.97
CA ILE A 83 7.98 9.51 -8.04
C ILE A 83 7.42 8.18 -8.59
N ILE A 84 6.16 7.85 -8.29
CA ILE A 84 5.47 6.69 -8.86
C ILE A 84 5.33 6.87 -10.38
N TYR A 85 4.84 8.01 -10.85
CA TYR A 85 4.68 8.26 -12.28
C TYR A 85 6.01 8.36 -13.04
N GLU A 86 7.08 8.84 -12.41
CA GLU A 86 8.43 8.91 -13.00
C GLU A 86 9.04 7.50 -13.16
N ASN A 87 8.87 6.63 -12.17
CA ASN A 87 9.43 5.27 -12.20
C ASN A 87 8.56 4.28 -12.98
N ARG A 88 7.26 4.57 -13.15
CA ARG A 88 6.27 3.67 -13.77
C ARG A 88 5.48 4.41 -14.86
N PRO A 89 6.04 4.51 -16.08
CA PRO A 89 5.35 5.15 -17.21
C PRO A 89 4.08 4.41 -17.66
N ASP A 90 3.94 3.13 -17.31
CA ASP A 90 2.77 2.29 -17.54
C ASP A 90 1.60 2.62 -16.58
N ILE A 91 1.86 3.33 -15.49
CA ILE A 91 0.85 3.70 -14.50
C ILE A 91 0.18 5.02 -14.87
N HIS A 92 -1.15 5.02 -14.82
CA HIS A 92 -1.96 6.20 -15.10
C HIS A 92 -2.79 6.67 -13.90
N ALA A 93 -2.85 5.91 -12.81
CA ALA A 93 -3.59 6.34 -11.62
C ALA A 93 -2.89 5.88 -10.33
N VAL A 94 -2.96 6.73 -9.31
CA VAL A 94 -2.43 6.49 -7.96
C VAL A 94 -3.53 6.75 -6.94
N CYS A 95 -3.69 5.86 -5.98
CA CYS A 95 -4.61 5.95 -4.86
C CYS A 95 -3.85 5.74 -3.55
N HIS A 96 -3.74 6.78 -2.73
CA HIS A 96 -3.16 6.74 -1.40
C HIS A 96 -4.26 6.93 -0.36
N ALA A 97 -4.24 6.10 0.68
CA ALA A 97 -5.19 6.13 1.78
C ALA A 97 -4.56 5.59 3.08
N HIS A 98 -5.32 5.74 4.18
CA HIS A 98 -4.97 5.18 5.50
C HIS A 98 -5.98 4.11 5.93
N PRO A 99 -6.14 3.00 5.18
CA PRO A 99 -7.10 1.96 5.52
C PRO A 99 -6.76 1.36 6.88
N PRO A 100 -7.72 1.15 7.79
CA PRO A 100 -7.44 0.85 9.19
C PRO A 100 -6.57 -0.39 9.43
N HIS A 101 -6.84 -1.50 8.72
CA HIS A 101 -6.06 -2.74 8.91
C HIS A 101 -4.70 -2.65 8.22
N ALA A 102 -4.63 -2.11 7.00
CA ALA A 102 -3.38 -1.89 6.29
C ALA A 102 -2.47 -0.93 7.07
N THR A 103 -3.03 0.15 7.61
CA THR A 103 -2.29 1.10 8.45
C THR A 103 -1.85 0.46 9.76
N ALA A 104 -2.70 -0.37 10.39
CA ALA A 104 -2.30 -1.14 11.58
C ALA A 104 -1.10 -2.07 11.29
N PHE A 105 -1.08 -2.73 10.12
CA PHE A 105 0.07 -3.53 9.68
C PHE A 105 1.32 -2.66 9.53
N SER A 106 1.20 -1.48 8.91
CA SER A 106 2.32 -0.57 8.74
C SER A 106 2.88 -0.06 10.07
N VAL A 107 2.02 0.25 11.05
CA VAL A 107 2.40 0.65 12.42
C VAL A 107 3.06 -0.50 13.19
N ALA A 108 2.58 -1.73 12.97
CA ALA A 108 3.16 -2.93 13.58
C ALA A 108 4.46 -3.41 12.91
N GLY A 109 4.94 -2.73 11.86
CA GLY A 109 6.14 -3.12 11.12
C GLY A 109 5.96 -4.39 10.28
N LEU A 110 4.72 -4.70 9.85
CA LEU A 110 4.37 -5.92 9.13
C LEU A 110 4.11 -5.64 7.65
N SER A 111 4.69 -6.46 6.78
CA SER A 111 4.35 -6.53 5.35
C SER A 111 3.31 -7.61 5.09
N LEU A 112 2.69 -7.61 3.90
CA LEU A 112 1.91 -8.73 3.38
C LEU A 112 2.81 -9.62 2.51
N SER A 113 3.74 -10.32 3.13
CA SER A 113 4.71 -11.19 2.47
C SER A 113 4.25 -12.65 2.35
N LYS A 114 3.21 -13.05 3.08
CA LYS A 114 2.71 -14.43 3.07
C LYS A 114 1.60 -14.61 2.03
N ALA A 115 1.66 -15.68 1.27
CA ALA A 115 0.59 -16.09 0.37
C ALA A 115 -0.55 -16.75 1.17
N ILE A 116 -1.47 -15.95 1.68
CA ILE A 116 -2.61 -16.44 2.50
C ILE A 116 -3.91 -16.55 1.68
N LEU A 117 -4.03 -15.79 0.60
CA LEU A 117 -5.19 -15.77 -0.29
C LEU A 117 -4.74 -15.86 -1.75
N SER A 118 -5.40 -16.72 -2.54
CA SER A 118 -5.13 -16.88 -3.96
C SER A 118 -5.31 -15.59 -4.74
N GLU A 119 -6.36 -14.83 -4.44
CA GLU A 119 -6.71 -13.55 -5.08
C GLU A 119 -5.59 -12.52 -4.91
N VAL A 120 -4.92 -12.50 -3.76
CA VAL A 120 -3.81 -11.59 -3.48
C VAL A 120 -2.60 -11.95 -4.31
N VAL A 121 -2.26 -13.24 -4.41
CA VAL A 121 -1.17 -13.71 -5.27
C VAL A 121 -1.44 -13.35 -6.73
N LEU A 122 -2.69 -13.50 -7.18
CA LEU A 122 -3.11 -13.21 -8.56
C LEU A 122 -3.10 -11.71 -8.88
N THR A 123 -3.44 -10.83 -7.93
CA THR A 123 -3.61 -9.39 -8.19
C THR A 123 -2.41 -8.56 -7.73
N LEU A 124 -1.97 -8.72 -6.48
CA LEU A 124 -0.89 -7.93 -5.87
C LEU A 124 0.45 -8.68 -5.87
N GLY A 125 0.43 -10.02 -5.81
CA GLY A 125 1.61 -10.85 -5.55
C GLY A 125 1.96 -10.78 -4.07
N CYS A 126 2.66 -9.75 -3.66
CA CYS A 126 2.90 -9.40 -2.26
C CYS A 126 2.92 -7.88 -2.09
N VAL A 127 2.82 -7.40 -0.85
CA VAL A 127 2.87 -5.96 -0.55
C VAL A 127 3.99 -5.71 0.47
N PRO A 128 5.10 -5.09 0.05
CA PRO A 128 6.20 -4.76 0.94
C PRO A 128 5.84 -3.61 1.87
N LEU A 129 6.60 -3.49 2.95
CA LEU A 129 6.58 -2.36 3.86
C LEU A 129 7.81 -1.49 3.59
N ALA A 130 7.60 -0.27 3.10
CA ALA A 130 8.64 0.74 3.01
C ALA A 130 8.98 1.29 4.40
N ALA A 131 10.24 1.66 4.61
CA ALA A 131 10.69 2.29 5.84
C ALA A 131 9.94 3.60 6.10
N TYR A 132 9.96 4.07 7.35
CA TYR A 132 9.39 5.38 7.67
C TYR A 132 10.13 6.48 6.92
N GLY A 133 9.36 7.36 6.32
CA GLY A 133 9.80 8.63 5.76
C GLY A 133 8.76 9.69 6.09
N THR A 134 9.20 10.87 6.47
CA THR A 134 8.31 11.97 6.83
C THR A 134 7.44 12.35 5.62
N PRO A 135 6.10 12.34 5.75
CA PRO A 135 5.19 12.72 4.66
C PRO A 135 5.53 14.08 4.05
N SER A 136 5.31 14.22 2.75
CA SER A 136 5.61 15.42 1.97
C SER A 136 7.10 15.79 1.86
N THR A 137 8.01 14.92 2.29
CA THR A 137 9.46 15.12 2.19
C THR A 137 10.12 14.10 1.26
N ARG A 138 11.40 14.32 0.96
CA ARG A 138 12.21 13.40 0.18
C ARG A 138 12.43 12.05 0.89
N GLU A 139 12.40 12.03 2.22
CA GLU A 139 12.56 10.80 2.99
C GLU A 139 11.51 9.74 2.59
N LEU A 140 10.24 10.15 2.40
CA LEU A 140 9.19 9.25 1.97
C LEU A 140 9.42 8.73 0.55
N THR A 141 9.80 9.59 -0.38
CA THR A 141 10.05 9.18 -1.78
C THR A 141 11.25 8.24 -1.88
N ASP A 142 12.33 8.52 -1.17
CA ASP A 142 13.52 7.67 -1.13
C ASP A 142 13.21 6.29 -0.50
N ALA A 143 12.29 6.23 0.48
CA ALA A 143 11.87 4.99 1.12
C ALA A 143 11.01 4.09 0.23
N ILE A 144 10.16 4.65 -0.63
CA ILE A 144 9.26 3.88 -1.51
C ILE A 144 9.90 3.52 -2.86
N GLU A 145 10.81 4.35 -3.37
CA GLU A 145 11.38 4.23 -4.71
C GLU A 145 11.94 2.83 -5.04
N PRO A 146 12.68 2.14 -4.14
CA PRO A 146 13.23 0.81 -4.42
C PRO A 146 12.20 -0.26 -4.76
N PHE A 147 10.94 -0.06 -4.39
CA PHE A 147 9.86 -1.03 -4.57
C PHE A 147 9.02 -0.77 -5.82
N LEU A 148 9.05 0.46 -6.39
CA LEU A 148 8.12 0.91 -7.41
C LEU A 148 8.15 0.08 -8.69
N GLN A 149 9.33 -0.43 -9.09
CA GLN A 149 9.48 -1.22 -10.32
C GLN A 149 8.85 -2.61 -10.23
N PHE A 150 8.64 -3.14 -9.02
CA PHE A 150 8.27 -4.54 -8.82
C PHE A 150 6.89 -4.73 -8.19
N HIS A 151 6.31 -3.67 -7.62
CA HIS A 151 5.07 -3.75 -6.85
C HIS A 151 4.08 -2.70 -7.31
N ASP A 152 2.80 -3.02 -7.26
CA ASP A 152 1.70 -2.12 -7.59
C ASP A 152 0.95 -1.61 -6.34
N ALA A 153 1.38 -2.02 -5.16
CA ALA A 153 0.92 -1.53 -3.87
C ALA A 153 2.03 -1.64 -2.83
N LEU A 154 2.06 -0.68 -1.90
CA LEU A 154 3.04 -0.59 -0.82
C LEU A 154 2.34 -0.24 0.49
N LEU A 155 2.85 -0.78 1.59
CA LEU A 155 2.65 -0.24 2.93
C LEU A 155 3.79 0.74 3.25
N MET A 156 3.48 1.82 3.93
CA MET A 156 4.45 2.83 4.38
C MET A 156 4.43 2.88 5.90
N ALA A 157 5.58 2.61 6.53
CA ALA A 157 5.68 2.48 7.99
C ALA A 157 5.09 3.71 8.71
N ASN A 158 4.21 3.49 9.69
CA ASN A 158 3.55 4.51 10.49
C ASN A 158 2.78 5.57 9.69
N HIS A 159 2.32 5.24 8.46
CA HIS A 159 1.66 6.19 7.60
C HIS A 159 0.36 5.60 7.02
N GLY A 160 0.46 4.67 6.11
CA GLY A 160 -0.70 4.12 5.41
C GLY A 160 -0.30 3.22 4.24
N ALA A 161 -1.10 3.27 3.17
CA ALA A 161 -0.89 2.47 1.97
C ALA A 161 -1.04 3.28 0.69
N VAL A 162 -0.28 2.91 -0.34
CA VAL A 162 -0.45 3.44 -1.70
C VAL A 162 -0.60 2.28 -2.67
N ALA A 163 -1.52 2.42 -3.63
CA ALA A 163 -1.70 1.49 -4.74
C ALA A 163 -1.86 2.25 -6.05
N TYR A 164 -1.45 1.64 -7.15
CA TYR A 164 -1.47 2.28 -8.44
C TYR A 164 -1.79 1.30 -9.58
N GLY A 165 -2.23 1.83 -10.70
CA GLY A 165 -2.67 1.05 -11.84
C GLY A 165 -2.83 1.85 -13.12
N THR A 166 -3.24 1.18 -14.19
CA THR A 166 -3.50 1.81 -15.49
C THR A 166 -4.80 2.62 -15.49
N THR A 167 -5.68 2.41 -14.50
CA THR A 167 -6.92 3.18 -14.31
C THR A 167 -7.13 3.45 -12.81
N ILE A 168 -7.94 4.48 -12.50
CA ILE A 168 -8.29 4.79 -11.10
C ILE A 168 -9.05 3.63 -10.43
N GLU A 169 -9.87 2.92 -11.19
CA GLU A 169 -10.56 1.72 -10.72
C GLU A 169 -9.57 0.62 -10.32
N GLN A 170 -8.55 0.36 -11.14
CA GLN A 170 -7.52 -0.62 -10.80
C GLN A 170 -6.73 -0.23 -9.55
N ALA A 171 -6.34 1.05 -9.42
CA ALA A 171 -5.62 1.54 -8.24
C ALA A 171 -6.47 1.37 -6.98
N PHE A 172 -7.74 1.76 -7.04
CA PHE A 172 -8.70 1.59 -5.94
C PHE A 172 -8.90 0.11 -5.59
N ASN A 173 -9.16 -0.76 -6.57
CA ASN A 173 -9.40 -2.18 -6.33
C ASN A 173 -8.18 -2.87 -5.67
N LYS A 174 -6.95 -2.48 -6.05
CA LYS A 174 -5.73 -2.96 -5.40
C LYS A 174 -5.62 -2.50 -3.95
N LEU A 175 -5.95 -1.23 -3.68
CA LEU A 175 -5.98 -0.69 -2.32
C LEU A 175 -7.03 -1.40 -1.45
N GLU A 176 -8.21 -1.64 -1.99
CA GLU A 176 -9.29 -2.37 -1.33
C GLU A 176 -8.92 -3.83 -1.05
N THR A 177 -8.30 -4.51 -2.02
CA THR A 177 -7.77 -5.88 -1.84
C THR A 177 -6.71 -5.93 -0.75
N LEU A 178 -5.81 -4.94 -0.70
CA LEU A 178 -4.79 -4.81 0.33
C LEU A 178 -5.42 -4.68 1.72
N GLU A 179 -6.35 -3.76 1.91
CA GLU A 179 -7.07 -3.57 3.17
C GLU A 179 -7.81 -4.83 3.61
N HIS A 180 -8.56 -5.44 2.68
CA HIS A 180 -9.31 -6.67 2.95
C HIS A 180 -8.38 -7.82 3.38
N THR A 181 -7.22 -7.93 2.76
CA THR A 181 -6.22 -8.95 3.11
C THR A 181 -5.63 -8.71 4.48
N CYS A 182 -5.27 -7.47 4.82
CA CYS A 182 -4.80 -7.11 6.15
C CYS A 182 -5.85 -7.44 7.21
N LYS A 183 -7.12 -7.15 6.94
CA LYS A 183 -8.24 -7.50 7.83
C LYS A 183 -8.35 -9.01 8.03
N ILE A 184 -8.31 -9.81 6.95
CA ILE A 184 -8.38 -11.27 7.05
C ILE A 184 -7.17 -11.82 7.81
N SER A 185 -5.94 -11.36 7.49
CA SER A 185 -4.72 -11.75 8.20
C SER A 185 -4.83 -11.45 9.70
N PHE A 186 -5.28 -10.25 10.06
CA PHE A 186 -5.50 -9.86 11.45
C PHE A 186 -6.51 -10.79 12.15
N LEU A 187 -7.65 -11.08 11.52
CA LEU A 187 -8.66 -11.97 12.08
C LEU A 187 -8.15 -13.42 12.23
N ALA A 188 -7.44 -13.95 11.21
CA ALA A 188 -6.88 -15.29 11.25
C ALA A 188 -5.87 -15.45 12.40
N ARG A 189 -4.98 -14.44 12.60
CA ARG A 189 -4.04 -14.42 13.72
C ARG A 189 -4.76 -14.40 15.08
N ASN A 190 -5.86 -13.65 15.21
CA ASN A 190 -6.67 -13.62 16.43
C ASN A 190 -7.41 -14.95 16.67
N LEU A 191 -7.73 -15.72 15.62
CA LEU A 191 -8.29 -17.07 15.73
C LEU A 191 -7.22 -18.12 16.09
N GLY A 192 -5.95 -17.72 16.20
CA GLY A 192 -4.84 -18.55 16.68
C GLY A 192 -3.90 -19.06 15.59
N ASN A 193 -4.26 -18.98 14.31
CA ASN A 193 -3.36 -19.41 13.24
C ASN A 193 -3.66 -18.71 11.89
N GLU A 194 -2.61 -18.38 11.15
CA GLU A 194 -2.65 -17.86 9.79
C GLU A 194 -1.96 -18.88 8.86
N ASN A 195 -2.75 -19.75 8.23
CA ASN A 195 -2.23 -20.74 7.29
C ASN A 195 -1.87 -20.10 5.95
N THR A 196 -0.75 -20.52 5.38
CA THR A 196 -0.34 -20.13 4.02
C THR A 196 -0.82 -21.14 2.99
N ILE A 197 -0.96 -20.65 1.74
CA ILE A 197 -1.15 -21.50 0.57
C ILE A 197 0.09 -22.42 0.47
N PRO A 198 -0.08 -23.74 0.21
CA PRO A 198 1.05 -24.64 0.07
C PRO A 198 2.01 -24.18 -1.04
N ASP A 199 3.33 -24.20 -0.80
CA ASP A 199 4.36 -23.71 -1.73
C ASP A 199 4.24 -24.33 -3.13
N ARG A 200 3.86 -25.61 -3.21
CA ARG A 200 3.62 -26.32 -4.48
C ARG A 200 2.52 -25.71 -5.35
N ALA A 201 1.62 -24.91 -4.78
CA ALA A 201 0.52 -24.25 -5.51
C ALA A 201 0.89 -22.84 -6.00
N ILE A 202 1.92 -22.22 -5.45
CA ILE A 202 2.32 -20.84 -5.76
C ILE A 202 2.72 -20.67 -7.24
N PRO A 203 3.57 -21.54 -7.85
CA PRO A 203 3.94 -21.39 -9.27
C PRO A 203 2.72 -21.36 -10.19
N LYS A 204 1.72 -22.21 -9.93
CA LYS A 204 0.49 -22.25 -10.72
C LYS A 204 -0.32 -20.96 -10.62
N LEU A 205 -0.32 -20.30 -9.46
CA LEU A 205 -0.98 -18.99 -9.29
C LEU A 205 -0.25 -17.91 -10.09
N PHE A 206 1.07 -17.93 -10.15
CA PHE A 206 1.83 -17.00 -10.99
C PHE A 206 1.62 -17.22 -12.49
N GLU A 207 1.54 -18.47 -12.95
CA GLU A 207 1.16 -18.77 -14.33
C GLU A 207 -0.23 -18.23 -14.70
N ILE A 208 -1.20 -18.34 -13.78
CA ILE A 208 -2.54 -17.77 -13.95
C ILE A 208 -2.48 -16.24 -13.99
N ARG A 209 -1.68 -15.62 -13.11
CA ARG A 209 -1.46 -14.18 -13.07
C ARG A 209 -0.95 -13.63 -14.40
N GLU A 210 0.09 -14.23 -14.95
CA GLU A 210 0.67 -13.87 -16.25
C GLU A 210 -0.35 -14.04 -17.39
N ARG A 211 -1.04 -15.17 -17.42
CA ARG A 211 -2.10 -15.43 -18.43
C ARG A 211 -3.23 -14.41 -18.39
N ASN A 212 -3.50 -13.83 -17.23
CA ASN A 212 -4.50 -12.78 -17.04
C ASN A 212 -3.96 -11.38 -17.37
N GLY A 213 -2.74 -11.26 -17.91
CA GLY A 213 -2.14 -9.98 -18.29
C GLY A 213 -1.73 -9.11 -17.10
N VAL A 214 -1.67 -9.67 -15.90
CA VAL A 214 -1.11 -8.97 -14.75
C VAL A 214 0.41 -9.09 -14.82
N MET A 215 1.13 -7.99 -14.54
CA MET A 215 2.59 -7.94 -14.63
C MET A 215 3.25 -9.19 -14.03
N PRO A 216 4.21 -9.82 -14.72
CA PRO A 216 4.94 -10.97 -14.21
C PRO A 216 5.53 -10.64 -12.82
N PHE A 217 5.39 -11.59 -11.92
CA PHE A 217 6.02 -11.47 -10.62
C PHE A 217 7.49 -11.82 -10.77
N GLU A 218 8.35 -10.85 -10.96
CA GLU A 218 9.78 -11.09 -11.08
C GLU A 218 10.36 -11.70 -9.79
N ALA A 219 11.36 -12.57 -9.94
CA ALA A 219 12.05 -13.20 -8.81
C ALA A 219 12.59 -12.15 -7.79
N ARG A 220 12.94 -10.94 -8.26
CA ARG A 220 13.36 -9.82 -7.39
C ARG A 220 12.22 -9.26 -6.54
N ALA A 221 10.98 -9.26 -7.05
CA ALA A 221 9.82 -8.90 -6.24
C ALA A 221 9.57 -9.94 -5.13
N GLY A 222 9.83 -11.23 -5.41
CA GLY A 222 9.82 -12.30 -4.42
C GLY A 222 10.84 -12.09 -3.30
N GLN A 223 12.02 -11.56 -3.61
CA GLN A 223 13.05 -11.27 -2.61
C GLN A 223 12.62 -10.19 -1.61
N ALA A 224 11.95 -9.12 -2.08
CA ALA A 224 11.45 -8.06 -1.21
C ALA A 224 10.35 -8.54 -0.24
N CYS A 225 9.64 -9.62 -0.59
CA CYS A 225 8.56 -10.19 0.21
C CYS A 225 8.88 -11.58 0.78
N GLY A 226 10.02 -12.17 0.46
CA GLY A 226 10.37 -13.53 0.92
C GLY A 226 9.50 -14.63 0.32
N ILE A 227 8.77 -14.37 -0.78
CA ILE A 227 7.98 -15.37 -1.50
C ILE A 227 8.88 -16.02 -2.56
N GLY A 228 9.14 -17.31 -2.44
CA GLY A 228 9.94 -18.09 -3.40
C GLY A 228 11.35 -18.46 -2.94
N GLU A 229 11.85 -17.93 -1.85
CA GLU A 229 13.02 -18.46 -1.17
C GLU A 229 12.55 -19.45 -0.10
N ARG A 230 12.73 -20.76 -0.38
CA ARG A 230 12.63 -21.77 0.66
C ARG A 230 13.60 -21.43 1.78
N GLY A 231 13.07 -21.23 2.99
CA GLY A 231 13.74 -21.64 4.22
C GLY A 231 15.11 -21.05 4.52
N ALA A 232 15.41 -19.82 4.12
CA ALA A 232 16.22 -19.02 4.98
C ALA A 232 15.26 -18.50 6.07
N GLU A 233 15.06 -19.32 7.11
CA GLU A 233 14.68 -18.77 8.41
C GLU A 233 15.55 -17.53 8.60
N ARG A 234 14.99 -16.32 8.43
CA ARG A 234 15.54 -15.20 9.13
C ARG A 234 15.33 -15.56 10.60
N ARG A 235 16.30 -16.31 11.12
CA ARG A 235 16.60 -16.23 12.53
C ARG A 235 16.76 -14.75 12.76
N GLY A 236 15.73 -14.12 13.36
CA GLY A 236 15.98 -12.88 14.04
C GLY A 236 17.20 -13.15 14.91
N ASP A 237 18.17 -12.24 14.96
CA ASP A 237 19.31 -12.28 15.88
C ASP A 237 18.84 -12.12 17.34
N GLY A 238 17.73 -12.74 17.69
CA GLY A 238 17.35 -13.06 19.03
C GLY A 238 17.93 -14.44 19.32
N GLU A 239 19.02 -14.51 20.06
CA GLU A 239 19.47 -15.75 20.71
C GLU A 239 18.23 -16.41 21.32
N THR A 240 17.87 -17.58 20.80
CA THR A 240 16.82 -18.39 21.43
C THR A 240 17.40 -18.93 22.72
N VAL A 241 17.16 -18.23 23.82
CA VAL A 241 17.53 -18.71 25.14
C VAL A 241 16.55 -19.80 25.51
N THR A 242 16.98 -21.05 25.49
CA THR A 242 16.19 -22.17 25.99
C THR A 242 16.32 -22.17 27.50
N LEU A 243 15.27 -21.72 28.16
CA LEU A 243 15.19 -21.75 29.63
C LEU A 243 14.57 -23.05 30.10
N THR A 244 15.14 -23.63 31.14
CA THR A 244 14.44 -24.68 31.91
C THR A 244 13.26 -24.05 32.65
N ARG A 245 12.31 -24.87 33.05
CA ARG A 245 11.14 -24.39 33.81
C ARG A 245 11.55 -23.66 35.09
N ALA A 246 12.61 -24.13 35.77
CA ALA A 246 13.15 -23.49 36.96
C ALA A 246 13.73 -22.10 36.70
N GLU A 247 14.47 -21.91 35.59
CA GLU A 247 15.02 -20.61 35.17
C GLU A 247 13.91 -19.63 34.82
N LEU A 248 12.84 -20.09 34.13
CA LEU A 248 11.68 -19.27 33.82
C LEU A 248 10.95 -18.80 35.08
N GLU A 249 10.76 -19.68 36.05
CA GLU A 249 10.12 -19.37 37.35
C GLU A 249 10.93 -18.31 38.13
N VAL A 250 12.25 -18.38 38.10
CA VAL A 250 13.14 -17.36 38.71
C VAL A 250 12.99 -16.01 38.02
N LEU A 251 13.04 -15.95 36.67
CA LEU A 251 12.88 -14.72 35.90
C LEU A 251 11.50 -14.06 36.12
N LEU A 252 10.45 -14.86 36.20
CA LEU A 252 9.09 -14.36 36.49
C LEU A 252 8.99 -13.78 37.90
N ALA A 253 9.64 -14.43 38.89
CA ALA A 253 9.66 -13.94 40.27
C ALA A 253 10.48 -12.63 40.42
N GLU A 254 11.56 -12.46 39.67
CA GLU A 254 12.34 -11.21 39.67
C GLU A 254 11.59 -10.09 38.96
N SER A 255 10.94 -10.38 37.82
CA SER A 255 10.13 -9.39 37.12
C SER A 255 8.94 -8.90 37.96
N ALA A 256 8.34 -9.75 38.75
CA ALA A 256 7.23 -9.37 39.65
C ALA A 256 7.70 -8.43 40.79
N LYS A 257 8.96 -8.52 41.24
CA LYS A 257 9.54 -7.63 42.24
C LYS A 257 9.87 -6.22 41.70
N LEU A 258 10.05 -6.08 40.39
CA LEU A 258 10.29 -4.78 39.74
C LEU A 258 9.01 -3.99 39.45
N LEU A 259 7.86 -4.63 39.55
CA LEU A 259 6.55 -4.03 39.32
C LEU A 259 5.79 -3.65 40.62
N MET A 260 6.39 -3.88 41.78
CA MET A 260 5.91 -3.47 43.12
C MET A 260 6.74 -2.30 43.65
#